data_b99b09547807fd7895986d45477ac636
#
_entry.id   b99b09547807fd7895986d45477ac636
#
_cell.length_a   1.000
_cell.length_b   1.000
_cell.length_c   1.000
_cell.angle_alpha   90.00
_cell.angle_beta   90.00
_cell.angle_gamma   90.00
#
_symmetry.space_group_name_H-M   'P 1'
#
loop_
_entity.id
_entity.type
_entity.pdbx_description
1 polymer ?
#
loop_
_entity_poly.entity_id
_entity_poly.type
_entity_poly.pdbx_seq_one_letter_code
_entity_poly.pdbx_strand_id
1 'polypeptide(L)'
;MEQNKFKSSACCLLGSFSTNTSMDFGVLLLRLGVGAMMLVHGIPKLGMLISGNWAAFQDPLGIGNFLSLLLCVGAEFGCSILIFLGLFTRLASLLLIINMCVALFLVLGLSGWGAQELAAIYLLIYLTLFYTGPGKFSLDAWWLWRDCKIEVE
;
A
#
# COMPACT_ATOMS: atom_id res chain seq x y z
N MET A 1 24.46 19.28 -13.54
CA MET A 1 23.38 20.07 -12.92
C MET A 1 22.00 19.39 -12.99
N GLU A 2 21.66 18.65 -14.05
CA GLU A 2 20.37 17.96 -14.20
C GLU A 2 20.20 16.73 -13.28
N GLN A 3 21.26 15.95 -13.05
CA GLN A 3 21.19 14.77 -12.16
C GLN A 3 20.84 15.11 -10.71
N ASN A 4 21.29 16.26 -10.20
CA ASN A 4 20.95 16.70 -8.84
C ASN A 4 19.47 17.11 -8.69
N LYS A 5 18.85 17.59 -9.76
CA LYS A 5 17.43 17.97 -9.76
C LYS A 5 16.51 16.74 -9.75
N PHE A 6 16.90 15.68 -10.47
CA PHE A 6 16.16 14.42 -10.50
C PHE A 6 16.22 13.67 -9.13
N LYS A 7 17.40 13.64 -8.51
CA LYS A 7 17.60 13.04 -7.18
C LYS A 7 16.85 13.80 -6.07
N SER A 8 16.84 15.14 -6.14
CA SER A 8 16.08 15.98 -5.20
C SER A 8 14.56 15.75 -5.32
N SER A 9 14.04 15.56 -6.54
CA SER A 9 12.62 15.25 -6.77
C SER A 9 12.27 13.83 -6.29
N ALA A 10 13.14 12.85 -6.46
CA ALA A 10 12.96 11.50 -5.95
C ALA A 10 12.97 11.46 -4.40
N CYS A 11 13.82 12.25 -3.76
CA CYS A 11 13.90 12.37 -2.32
C CYS A 11 12.62 12.99 -1.72
N CYS A 12 12.03 14.00 -2.39
CA CYS A 12 10.74 14.59 -2.01
C CYS A 12 9.54 13.65 -2.21
N LEU A 13 9.59 12.79 -3.24
CA LEU A 13 8.52 11.82 -3.53
C LEU A 13 8.55 10.61 -2.56
N LEU A 14 9.73 10.21 -2.09
CA LEU A 14 9.91 9.01 -1.26
C LEU A 14 9.78 9.26 0.25
N GLY A 15 9.94 10.47 0.75
CA GLY A 15 9.80 10.66 2.19
C GLY A 15 9.84 12.10 2.68
N SER A 16 8.76 12.56 3.28
CA SER A 16 8.81 13.65 4.25
C SER A 16 9.23 13.03 5.59
N PHE A 17 10.50 13.17 5.97
CA PHE A 17 10.96 12.69 7.28
C PHE A 17 10.57 13.71 8.35
N SER A 18 9.61 13.32 9.20
CA SER A 18 9.29 14.07 10.42
C SER A 18 10.50 14.07 11.36
N THR A 19 10.73 15.18 12.04
CA THR A 19 11.75 15.27 13.10
C THR A 19 11.30 14.68 14.43
N ASN A 20 10.04 14.22 14.50
CA ASN A 20 9.42 13.73 15.74
C ASN A 20 9.41 12.19 15.78
N THR A 21 10.25 11.61 16.63
CA THR A 21 10.42 10.16 16.80
C THR A 21 9.13 9.45 17.21
N SER A 22 8.25 10.11 17.99
CA SER A 22 6.97 9.52 18.40
C SER A 22 6.02 9.35 17.22
N MET A 23 6.02 10.29 16.27
CA MET A 23 5.21 10.15 15.03
C MET A 23 5.74 9.04 14.14
N ASP A 24 7.05 8.93 13.99
CA ASP A 24 7.68 7.87 13.19
C ASP A 24 7.38 6.47 13.76
N PHE A 25 7.34 6.34 15.09
CA PHE A 25 6.94 5.10 15.75
C PHE A 25 5.45 4.78 15.53
N GLY A 26 4.57 5.79 15.59
CA GLY A 26 3.16 5.64 15.27
C GLY A 26 2.92 5.15 13.84
N VAL A 27 3.66 5.72 12.86
CA VAL A 27 3.60 5.28 11.45
C VAL A 27 4.12 3.85 11.30
N LEU A 28 5.18 3.44 12.03
CA LEU A 28 5.66 2.05 12.03
C LEU A 28 4.56 1.09 12.50
N LEU A 29 3.93 1.36 13.65
CA LEU A 29 2.86 0.52 14.18
C LEU A 29 1.67 0.44 13.21
N LEU A 30 1.29 1.58 12.62
CA LEU A 30 0.19 1.63 11.65
C LEU A 30 0.50 0.76 10.42
N ARG A 31 1.72 0.83 9.88
CA ARG A 31 2.15 0.01 8.74
C ARG A 31 2.15 -1.48 9.06
N LEU A 32 2.75 -1.87 10.20
CA LEU A 32 2.79 -3.27 10.61
C LEU A 32 1.38 -3.82 10.84
N GLY A 33 0.52 -3.06 11.52
CA GLY A 33 -0.86 -3.45 11.78
C GLY A 33 -1.68 -3.60 10.51
N VAL A 34 -1.76 -2.54 9.69
CA VAL A 34 -2.58 -2.57 8.47
C VAL A 34 -2.04 -3.54 7.42
N GLY A 35 -0.72 -3.65 7.29
CA GLY A 35 -0.09 -4.62 6.38
C GLY A 35 -0.43 -6.05 6.76
N ALA A 36 -0.29 -6.42 8.04
CA ALA A 36 -0.64 -7.74 8.54
C ALA A 36 -2.14 -8.05 8.39
N MET A 37 -3.02 -7.10 8.75
CA MET A 37 -4.47 -7.27 8.61
C MET A 37 -4.90 -7.44 7.15
N MET A 38 -4.33 -6.67 6.22
CA MET A 38 -4.66 -6.79 4.80
C MET A 38 -4.16 -8.11 4.20
N LEU A 39 -3.04 -8.65 4.66
CA LEU A 39 -2.56 -9.98 4.24
C LEU A 39 -3.57 -11.08 4.55
N VAL A 40 -4.34 -10.98 5.64
CA VAL A 40 -5.43 -11.93 5.96
C VAL A 40 -6.49 -11.96 4.86
N HIS A 41 -6.72 -10.83 4.17
CA HIS A 41 -7.64 -10.74 3.02
C HIS A 41 -6.97 -11.17 1.70
N GLY A 42 -5.68 -10.87 1.53
CA GLY A 42 -4.92 -11.19 0.31
C GLY A 42 -4.56 -12.67 0.17
N ILE A 43 -4.24 -13.37 1.27
CA ILE A 43 -3.81 -14.78 1.26
C ILE A 43 -4.88 -15.72 0.66
N PRO A 44 -6.17 -15.66 1.04
CA PRO A 44 -7.20 -16.50 0.42
C PRO A 44 -7.35 -16.25 -1.08
N LYS A 45 -7.28 -14.99 -1.51
CA LYS A 45 -7.36 -14.62 -2.92
C LYS A 45 -6.14 -15.13 -3.72
N LEU A 46 -4.95 -15.08 -3.13
CA LEU A 46 -3.75 -15.71 -3.69
C LEU A 46 -3.96 -17.22 -3.84
N GLY A 47 -4.56 -17.88 -2.85
CA GLY A 47 -4.92 -19.29 -2.91
C GLY A 47 -5.88 -19.60 -4.07
N MET A 48 -6.90 -18.76 -4.31
CA MET A 48 -7.82 -18.87 -5.46
C MET A 48 -7.08 -18.71 -6.79
N LEU A 49 -6.12 -17.80 -6.87
CA LEU A 49 -5.30 -17.57 -8.07
C LEU A 49 -4.43 -18.79 -8.39
N ILE A 50 -3.74 -19.36 -7.39
CA ILE A 50 -2.83 -20.51 -7.54
C ILE A 50 -3.62 -21.80 -7.89
N SER A 51 -4.80 -22.00 -7.25
CA SER A 51 -5.64 -23.18 -7.49
C SER A 51 -6.38 -23.18 -8.83
N GLY A 52 -6.30 -22.07 -9.59
CA GLY A 52 -7.00 -21.96 -10.87
C GLY A 52 -8.51 -21.69 -10.76
N ASN A 53 -9.01 -21.40 -9.54
CA ASN A 53 -10.44 -21.18 -9.29
C ASN A 53 -10.83 -19.70 -9.44
N TRP A 54 -10.30 -19.04 -10.47
CA TRP A 54 -10.58 -17.61 -10.72
C TRP A 54 -12.00 -17.31 -11.17
N ALA A 55 -12.73 -18.32 -11.70
CA ALA A 55 -14.12 -18.15 -12.11
C ALA A 55 -15.07 -17.83 -10.94
N ALA A 56 -14.69 -18.19 -9.71
CA ALA A 56 -15.45 -17.89 -8.49
C ALA A 56 -15.25 -16.44 -7.99
N PHE A 57 -14.27 -15.70 -8.53
CA PHE A 57 -14.04 -14.31 -8.16
C PHE A 57 -14.95 -13.38 -8.96
N GLN A 58 -15.52 -12.37 -8.29
CA GLN A 58 -16.33 -11.36 -8.95
C GLN A 58 -15.46 -10.48 -9.86
N ASP A 59 -15.99 -10.08 -11.01
CA ASP A 59 -15.35 -9.14 -11.92
C ASP A 59 -15.99 -7.74 -11.82
N PRO A 60 -15.58 -6.89 -10.89
CA PRO A 60 -16.18 -5.59 -10.70
C PRO A 60 -15.81 -4.60 -11.80
N LEU A 61 -14.73 -4.85 -12.54
CA LEU A 61 -14.21 -3.96 -13.58
C LEU A 61 -14.66 -4.37 -14.99
N GLY A 62 -15.24 -5.55 -15.18
CA GLY A 62 -15.64 -6.06 -16.49
C GLY A 62 -14.47 -6.43 -17.41
N ILE A 63 -13.28 -6.70 -16.83
CA ILE A 63 -12.04 -7.04 -17.56
C ILE A 63 -11.73 -8.55 -17.57
N GLY A 64 -12.60 -9.34 -16.94
CA GLY A 64 -12.46 -10.78 -16.77
C GLY A 64 -11.98 -11.18 -15.37
N ASN A 65 -12.57 -12.27 -14.85
CA ASN A 65 -12.37 -12.75 -13.47
C ASN A 65 -10.87 -12.99 -13.14
N PHE A 66 -10.10 -13.54 -14.07
CA PHE A 66 -8.67 -13.79 -13.87
C PHE A 66 -7.89 -12.50 -13.69
N LEU A 67 -8.10 -11.51 -14.56
CA LEU A 67 -7.36 -10.25 -14.53
C LEU A 67 -7.77 -9.40 -13.32
N SER A 68 -9.06 -9.35 -13.00
CA SER A 68 -9.58 -8.70 -11.80
C SER A 68 -9.02 -9.32 -10.52
N LEU A 69 -8.95 -10.66 -10.43
CA LEU A 69 -8.34 -11.36 -9.31
C LEU A 69 -6.83 -11.09 -9.22
N LEU A 70 -6.11 -11.11 -10.34
CA LEU A 70 -4.67 -10.85 -10.38
C LEU A 70 -4.33 -9.45 -9.88
N LEU A 71 -5.06 -8.43 -10.32
CA LEU A 71 -4.87 -7.05 -9.85
C LEU A 71 -5.20 -6.92 -8.36
N CYS A 72 -6.28 -7.55 -7.90
CA CYS A 72 -6.67 -7.54 -6.50
C CYS A 72 -5.61 -8.22 -5.61
N VAL A 73 -5.09 -9.39 -6.01
CA VAL A 73 -4.00 -10.08 -5.29
C VAL A 73 -2.72 -9.25 -5.30
N GLY A 74 -2.36 -8.65 -6.43
CA GLY A 74 -1.21 -7.74 -6.54
C GLY A 74 -1.30 -6.57 -5.55
N ALA A 75 -2.48 -5.98 -5.42
CA ALA A 75 -2.72 -4.92 -4.45
C ALA A 75 -2.75 -5.46 -3.01
N GLU A 76 -3.65 -6.39 -2.68
CA GLU A 76 -3.88 -6.81 -1.29
C GLU A 76 -2.76 -7.68 -0.70
N PHE A 77 -2.11 -8.52 -1.49
CA PHE A 77 -1.00 -9.33 -1.02
C PHE A 77 0.34 -8.63 -1.29
N GLY A 78 0.62 -8.24 -2.55
CA GLY A 78 1.90 -7.65 -2.92
C GLY A 78 2.16 -6.30 -2.25
N CYS A 79 1.25 -5.33 -2.40
CA CYS A 79 1.43 -4.01 -1.80
C CYS A 79 1.37 -4.03 -0.27
N SER A 80 0.65 -4.99 0.34
CA SER A 80 0.65 -5.12 1.82
C SER A 80 1.99 -5.55 2.37
N ILE A 81 2.72 -6.45 1.69
CA ILE A 81 4.09 -6.79 2.04
C ILE A 81 5.01 -5.57 1.90
N LEU A 82 4.86 -4.78 0.83
CA LEU A 82 5.64 -3.56 0.64
C LEU A 82 5.39 -2.54 1.76
N ILE A 83 4.14 -2.32 2.17
CA ILE A 83 3.80 -1.43 3.30
C ILE A 83 4.35 -1.98 4.61
N PHE A 84 4.21 -3.28 4.86
CA PHE A 84 4.72 -3.92 6.07
C PHE A 84 6.23 -3.70 6.21
N LEU A 85 6.99 -3.91 5.15
CA LEU A 85 8.44 -3.67 5.09
C LEU A 85 8.81 -2.19 5.03
N GLY A 86 7.91 -1.32 4.59
CA GLY A 86 8.18 0.09 4.34
C GLY A 86 9.00 0.33 3.09
N LEU A 87 8.71 -0.43 2.03
CA LEU A 87 9.27 -0.26 0.69
C LEU A 87 8.24 0.36 -0.23
N PHE A 88 8.63 1.41 -0.95
CA PHE A 88 7.74 2.13 -1.89
C PHE A 88 6.37 2.45 -1.27
N THR A 89 6.36 2.82 0.02
CA THR A 89 5.14 2.93 0.84
C THR A 89 4.08 3.80 0.18
N ARG A 90 4.45 4.94 -0.42
CA ARG A 90 3.50 5.84 -1.10
C ARG A 90 2.87 5.19 -2.33
N LEU A 91 3.66 4.52 -3.17
CA LEU A 91 3.16 3.84 -4.36
C LEU A 91 2.25 2.67 -3.98
N ALA A 92 2.68 1.85 -3.02
CA ALA A 92 1.90 0.73 -2.51
C ALA A 92 0.56 1.21 -1.89
N SER A 93 0.60 2.31 -1.11
CA SER A 93 -0.61 2.92 -0.55
C SER A 93 -1.56 3.42 -1.64
N LEU A 94 -1.04 4.03 -2.71
CA LEU A 94 -1.86 4.51 -3.83
C LEU A 94 -2.61 3.35 -4.52
N LEU A 95 -1.91 2.24 -4.78
CA LEU A 95 -2.55 1.06 -5.39
C LEU A 95 -3.62 0.46 -4.48
N LEU A 96 -3.37 0.41 -3.16
CA LEU A 96 -4.36 -0.04 -2.17
C LEU A 96 -5.54 0.93 -2.02
N ILE A 97 -5.33 2.24 -2.13
CA ILE A 97 -6.41 3.24 -2.18
C ILE A 97 -7.33 2.94 -3.37
N ILE A 98 -6.77 2.74 -4.56
CA ILE A 98 -7.55 2.40 -5.77
C ILE A 98 -8.33 1.10 -5.54
N ASN A 99 -7.68 0.05 -5.01
CA ASN A 99 -8.34 -1.22 -4.72
C ASN A 99 -9.47 -1.08 -3.70
N MET A 100 -9.29 -0.29 -2.64
CA MET A 100 -10.34 -0.02 -1.64
C MET A 100 -11.49 0.80 -2.22
N CYS A 101 -11.23 1.74 -3.11
CA CYS A 101 -12.28 2.46 -3.83
C CYS A 101 -13.11 1.50 -4.71
N VAL A 102 -12.47 0.60 -5.45
CA VAL A 102 -13.17 -0.43 -6.23
C VAL A 102 -14.01 -1.31 -5.31
N ALA A 103 -13.45 -1.78 -4.20
CA ALA A 103 -14.16 -2.59 -3.23
C ALA A 103 -15.37 -1.85 -2.65
N LEU A 104 -15.19 -0.59 -2.23
CA LEU A 104 -16.23 0.21 -1.58
C LEU A 104 -17.39 0.55 -2.52
N PHE A 105 -17.09 1.00 -3.74
CA PHE A 105 -18.11 1.54 -4.65
C PHE A 105 -18.67 0.51 -5.62
N LEU A 106 -17.85 -0.43 -6.12
CA LEU A 106 -18.26 -1.38 -7.14
C LEU A 106 -18.68 -2.75 -6.57
N VAL A 107 -17.97 -3.23 -5.53
CA VAL A 107 -18.25 -4.55 -4.93
C VAL A 107 -19.29 -4.45 -3.83
N LEU A 108 -19.12 -3.51 -2.89
CA LEU A 108 -19.94 -3.38 -1.68
C LEU A 108 -21.00 -2.29 -1.76
N GLY A 109 -21.09 -1.54 -2.86
CA GLY A 109 -21.92 -0.35 -3.00
C GLY A 109 -23.40 -0.53 -2.65
N LEU A 110 -23.94 -1.75 -2.84
CA LEU A 110 -25.33 -2.09 -2.52
C LEU A 110 -25.50 -2.97 -1.26
N SER A 111 -24.39 -3.35 -0.60
CA SER A 111 -24.40 -4.32 0.52
C SER A 111 -24.73 -3.72 1.88
N GLY A 112 -24.91 -2.38 1.95
CA GLY A 112 -25.17 -1.66 3.19
C GLY A 112 -23.90 -1.29 3.98
N TRP A 113 -24.05 -0.31 4.88
CA TRP A 113 -22.93 0.33 5.58
C TRP A 113 -22.03 -0.65 6.36
N GLY A 114 -22.60 -1.66 7.01
CA GLY A 114 -21.81 -2.61 7.80
C GLY A 114 -20.79 -3.40 7.00
N ALA A 115 -21.06 -3.67 5.72
CA ALA A 115 -20.08 -4.31 4.82
C ALA A 115 -19.04 -3.31 4.26
N GLN A 116 -19.45 -2.05 4.09
CA GLN A 116 -18.60 -0.98 3.54
C GLN A 116 -17.63 -0.41 4.59
N GLU A 117 -17.97 -0.47 5.87
CA GLU A 117 -17.22 0.16 6.98
C GLU A 117 -15.75 -0.28 6.99
N LEU A 118 -15.48 -1.57 6.84
CA LEU A 118 -14.13 -2.11 6.84
C LEU A 118 -13.29 -1.55 5.68
N ALA A 119 -13.84 -1.51 4.47
CA ALA A 119 -13.15 -0.95 3.30
C ALA A 119 -12.91 0.56 3.46
N ALA A 120 -13.85 1.29 4.06
CA ALA A 120 -13.71 2.72 4.35
C ALA A 120 -12.61 2.99 5.39
N ILE A 121 -12.49 2.17 6.43
CA ILE A 121 -11.42 2.27 7.44
C ILE A 121 -10.05 2.04 6.79
N TYR A 122 -9.91 0.98 5.98
CA TYR A 122 -8.67 0.73 5.25
C TYR A 122 -8.32 1.88 4.30
N LEU A 123 -9.30 2.44 3.60
CA LEU A 123 -9.12 3.58 2.71
C LEU A 123 -8.53 4.78 3.46
N LEU A 124 -9.08 5.13 4.63
CA LEU A 124 -8.58 6.22 5.48
C LEU A 124 -7.15 5.97 5.95
N ILE A 125 -6.83 4.73 6.35
CA ILE A 125 -5.48 4.37 6.79
C ILE A 125 -4.49 4.50 5.63
N TYR A 126 -4.82 4.02 4.43
CA TYR A 126 -3.93 4.13 3.26
C TYR A 126 -3.77 5.57 2.79
N LEU A 127 -4.81 6.40 2.86
CA LEU A 127 -4.70 7.84 2.62
C LEU A 127 -3.73 8.48 3.63
N THR A 128 -3.83 8.13 4.90
CA THR A 128 -2.90 8.63 5.93
C THR A 128 -1.46 8.22 5.62
N LEU A 129 -1.22 6.95 5.27
CA LEU A 129 0.11 6.45 4.90
C LEU A 129 0.66 7.09 3.62
N PHE A 130 -0.20 7.38 2.66
CA PHE A 130 0.19 8.08 1.43
C PHE A 130 0.71 9.49 1.73
N TYR A 131 0.03 10.24 2.63
CA TYR A 131 0.45 11.59 3.01
C TYR A 131 1.66 11.58 3.95
N THR A 132 1.67 10.75 4.98
CA THR A 132 2.77 10.70 5.96
C THR A 132 4.04 10.08 5.38
N GLY A 133 3.90 9.16 4.43
CA GLY A 133 5.00 8.40 3.86
C GLY A 133 5.50 7.27 4.78
N PRO A 134 6.69 6.72 4.47
CA PRO A 134 7.22 5.52 5.13
C PRO A 134 7.66 5.70 6.59
N GLY A 135 7.98 6.93 7.04
CA GLY A 135 8.60 7.21 8.34
C GLY A 135 10.06 6.74 8.41
N LYS A 136 10.77 7.14 9.50
CA LYS A 136 12.20 6.83 9.68
C LYS A 136 12.49 5.34 9.85
N PHE A 137 11.57 4.58 10.43
CA PHE A 137 11.69 3.13 10.66
C PHE A 137 11.20 2.34 9.45
N SER A 138 11.69 2.65 8.24
CA SER A 138 11.34 1.99 6.99
C SER A 138 12.59 1.57 6.23
N LEU A 139 12.46 0.56 5.37
CA LEU A 139 13.56 0.17 4.47
C LEU A 139 13.84 1.25 3.43
N ASP A 140 12.84 2.01 3.01
CA ASP A 140 13.01 3.19 2.15
C ASP A 140 13.94 4.23 2.83
N ALA A 141 13.72 4.50 4.13
CA ALA A 141 14.56 5.42 4.88
C ALA A 141 15.99 4.90 4.99
N TRP A 142 16.18 3.62 5.31
CA TRP A 142 17.49 3.02 5.44
C TRP A 142 18.28 3.06 4.13
N TRP A 143 17.64 2.83 2.99
CA TRP A 143 18.28 2.87 1.67
C TRP A 143 18.66 4.30 1.26
N LEU A 144 17.75 5.25 1.42
CA LEU A 144 17.99 6.67 1.12
C LEU A 144 19.09 7.27 2.00
N TRP A 145 19.17 6.89 3.30
CA TRP A 145 20.23 7.34 4.18
C TRP A 145 21.61 6.83 3.77
N ARG A 146 21.68 5.65 3.18
CA ARG A 146 22.93 5.07 2.70
C ARG A 146 23.46 5.84 1.49
N ASP A 147 22.59 6.25 0.60
CA ASP A 147 22.98 6.98 -0.62
C ASP A 147 23.33 8.44 -0.32
N CYS A 148 22.66 9.09 0.65
CA CYS A 148 23.00 10.45 1.08
C CYS A 148 24.33 10.57 1.85
N LYS A 149 24.80 9.51 2.53
CA LYS A 149 26.09 9.51 3.23
C LYS A 149 27.29 9.42 2.29
N ILE A 150 27.14 8.83 1.13
CA ILE A 150 28.23 8.66 0.15
C ILE A 150 28.59 9.98 -0.55
N GLU A 151 27.73 11.00 -0.51
CA GLU A 151 27.97 12.30 -1.17
C GLU A 151 28.63 13.37 -0.27
N VAL A 152 28.92 13.07 1.02
CA VAL A 152 29.48 14.01 1.98
C VAL A 152 30.95 13.70 2.32
N GLU A 153 31.52 12.60 1.83
CA GLU A 153 32.96 12.29 1.88
C GLU A 153 33.60 12.55 0.50
#